data_5f5ee7784fa9ff18190f9243a0e45899
#
_entry.id   5f5ee7784fa9ff18190f9243a0e45899
#
_cell.length_a   1.000
_cell.length_b   1.000
_cell.length_c   1.000
_cell.angle_alpha   90.00
_cell.angle_beta   90.00
_cell.angle_gamma   90.00
#
_symmetry.space_group_name_H-M   'P 1'
#
loop_
_entity.id
_entity.type
_entity.pdbx_description
1 polymer ?
#
loop_
_entity_poly.entity_id
_entity_poly.type
_entity_poly.pdbx_seq_one_letter_code
_entity_poly.pdbx_strand_id
1 'polypeptide(L)'
;MLISRQAALAFLIAAGMLAGAAQAAPPQAIVKEIMKQPLADYPGKEALMITVEYPPGAVDPVHRHRADSFIYVLEGSIVMQVQGGKEVTLTPGQTFYEGPNDLHTVGRNASQTQPAKFTVLLLKDRNAPFFILEH
;
A
#
# COMPACT_ATOMS: atom_id res chain seq x y z
N MET A 1 -2.32 79.20 -22.72
CA MET A 1 -1.15 78.34 -22.48
C MET A 1 -1.59 77.21 -21.53
N LEU A 2 -2.06 76.09 -22.11
CA LEU A 2 -2.60 74.94 -21.34
C LEU A 2 -1.56 73.82 -21.30
N ILE A 3 -1.09 73.48 -20.13
CA ILE A 3 -0.18 72.35 -19.91
C ILE A 3 -1.02 71.14 -19.58
N SER A 4 -1.08 70.18 -20.53
CA SER A 4 -1.70 68.90 -20.38
C SER A 4 -0.81 67.97 -19.53
N ARG A 5 -1.29 67.51 -18.37
CA ARG A 5 -0.66 66.45 -17.54
C ARG A 5 -1.25 65.10 -17.95
N GLN A 6 -0.51 64.32 -18.68
CA GLN A 6 -0.83 62.91 -18.94
C GLN A 6 -0.40 62.08 -17.69
N ALA A 7 -1.37 61.47 -17.00
CA ALA A 7 -1.14 60.52 -15.96
C ALA A 7 -0.96 59.10 -16.59
N ALA A 8 0.24 58.55 -16.48
CA ALA A 8 0.52 57.20 -16.87
C ALA A 8 0.05 56.22 -15.77
N LEU A 9 -0.95 55.40 -16.10
CA LEU A 9 -1.44 54.36 -15.21
C LEU A 9 -0.56 53.11 -15.40
N ALA A 10 0.30 52.79 -14.45
CA ALA A 10 1.10 51.58 -14.45
C ALA A 10 0.25 50.40 -13.92
N PHE A 11 -0.12 49.45 -14.77
CA PHE A 11 -0.73 48.18 -14.37
C PHE A 11 0.37 47.25 -13.89
N LEU A 12 0.41 46.99 -12.58
CA LEU A 12 1.20 45.90 -11.99
C LEU A 12 0.41 44.59 -12.14
N ILE A 13 0.83 43.75 -13.08
CA ILE A 13 0.34 42.37 -13.18
C ILE A 13 1.12 41.56 -12.13
N ALA A 14 0.49 41.25 -11.02
CA ALA A 14 1.00 40.28 -10.04
C ALA A 14 0.77 38.87 -10.60
N ALA A 15 1.82 38.27 -11.17
CA ALA A 15 1.83 36.87 -11.54
C ALA A 15 1.89 36.03 -10.26
N GLY A 16 0.74 35.55 -9.79
CA GLY A 16 0.65 34.59 -8.70
C GLY A 16 1.24 33.26 -9.15
N MET A 17 2.44 32.90 -8.68
CA MET A 17 2.97 31.55 -8.80
C MET A 17 2.16 30.64 -7.89
N LEU A 18 1.24 29.86 -8.47
CA LEU A 18 0.65 28.71 -7.81
C LEU A 18 1.75 27.65 -7.69
N ALA A 19 2.47 27.65 -6.59
CA ALA A 19 3.32 26.54 -6.22
C ALA A 19 2.40 25.35 -5.92
N GLY A 20 2.22 24.46 -6.91
CA GLY A 20 1.58 23.17 -6.70
C GLY A 20 2.35 22.40 -5.64
N ALA A 21 1.74 22.15 -4.49
CA ALA A 21 2.32 21.27 -3.48
C ALA A 21 2.48 19.89 -4.12
N ALA A 22 3.73 19.47 -4.37
CA ALA A 22 4.04 18.12 -4.78
C ALA A 22 3.59 17.18 -3.67
N GLN A 23 2.56 16.37 -3.92
CA GLN A 23 2.06 15.40 -2.96
C GLN A 23 3.10 14.29 -2.84
N ALA A 24 3.66 14.11 -1.65
CA ALA A 24 4.60 13.03 -1.40
C ALA A 24 3.91 11.68 -1.65
N ALA A 25 4.65 10.71 -2.23
CA ALA A 25 4.14 9.36 -2.38
C ALA A 25 3.79 8.77 -1.00
N PRO A 26 2.74 7.92 -0.90
CA PRO A 26 2.39 7.28 0.35
C PRO A 26 3.57 6.44 0.88
N PRO A 27 3.71 6.32 2.22
CA PRO A 27 4.70 5.44 2.81
C PRO A 27 4.53 4.01 2.33
N GLN A 28 5.64 3.30 2.17
CA GLN A 28 5.63 1.90 1.74
C GLN A 28 5.59 0.95 2.93
N ALA A 29 5.06 -0.25 2.71
CA ALA A 29 5.11 -1.35 3.66
C ALA A 29 6.56 -1.76 3.98
N ILE A 30 6.81 -2.11 5.23
CA ILE A 30 8.08 -2.68 5.70
C ILE A 30 7.87 -4.18 5.89
N VAL A 31 8.54 -4.99 5.05
CA VAL A 31 8.39 -6.44 5.02
C VAL A 31 9.62 -7.11 5.63
N LYS A 32 9.40 -8.06 6.52
CA LYS A 32 10.46 -8.85 7.14
C LYS A 32 10.12 -10.35 7.07
N GLU A 33 11.01 -11.14 6.47
CA GLU A 33 10.93 -12.61 6.53
C GLU A 33 11.22 -13.07 7.97
N ILE A 34 10.37 -13.95 8.50
CA ILE A 34 10.55 -14.55 9.84
C ILE A 34 10.73 -16.06 9.78
N MET A 35 10.25 -16.72 8.75
CA MET A 35 10.46 -18.16 8.55
C MET A 35 10.30 -18.53 7.07
N LYS A 36 11.15 -19.43 6.61
CA LYS A 36 10.99 -20.11 5.32
C LYS A 36 11.22 -21.60 5.54
N GLN A 37 10.26 -22.42 5.18
CA GLN A 37 10.31 -23.87 5.43
C GLN A 37 9.81 -24.65 4.22
N PRO A 38 10.64 -25.51 3.60
CA PRO A 38 10.18 -26.49 2.64
C PRO A 38 9.17 -27.45 3.29
N LEU A 39 8.10 -27.79 2.56
CA LEU A 39 7.05 -28.68 3.05
C LEU A 39 7.35 -30.12 2.63
N ALA A 40 7.56 -31.01 3.60
CA ALA A 40 8.00 -32.38 3.34
C ALA A 40 6.97 -33.18 2.51
N ASP A 41 5.68 -33.04 2.81
CA ASP A 41 4.60 -33.78 2.15
C ASP A 41 4.11 -33.10 0.86
N TYR A 42 4.67 -31.95 0.52
CA TYR A 42 4.31 -31.18 -0.68
C TYR A 42 5.58 -30.83 -1.49
N PRO A 43 6.12 -31.75 -2.28
CA PRO A 43 7.34 -31.55 -3.06
C PRO A 43 7.30 -30.28 -3.90
N GLY A 44 8.37 -29.47 -3.85
CA GLY A 44 8.46 -28.20 -4.57
C GLY A 44 7.73 -27.02 -3.92
N LYS A 45 7.01 -27.24 -2.83
CA LYS A 45 6.32 -26.19 -2.07
C LYS A 45 7.11 -25.77 -0.83
N GLU A 46 6.86 -24.55 -0.39
CA GLU A 46 7.37 -24.01 0.85
C GLU A 46 6.33 -23.13 1.56
N ALA A 47 6.46 -23.05 2.86
CA ALA A 47 5.82 -22.02 3.67
C ALA A 47 6.79 -20.86 3.86
N LEU A 48 6.37 -19.67 3.49
CA LEU A 48 7.06 -18.41 3.78
C LEU A 48 6.22 -17.60 4.75
N MET A 49 6.77 -17.29 5.92
CA MET A 49 6.10 -16.44 6.90
C MET A 49 6.82 -15.10 6.99
N ILE A 50 6.07 -14.04 6.84
CA ILE A 50 6.57 -12.66 6.91
C ILE A 50 5.76 -11.85 7.94
N THR A 51 6.38 -10.80 8.47
CA THR A 51 5.65 -9.68 9.06
C THR A 51 5.64 -8.53 8.09
N VAL A 52 4.53 -7.81 8.08
CA VAL A 52 4.35 -6.57 7.35
C VAL A 52 3.97 -5.48 8.33
N GLU A 53 4.68 -4.37 8.29
CA GLU A 53 4.34 -3.17 9.02
C GLU A 53 3.94 -2.08 8.03
N TYR A 54 2.75 -1.53 8.26
CA TYR A 54 2.27 -0.36 7.54
C TYR A 54 2.51 0.88 8.39
N PRO A 55 3.45 1.76 8.03
CA PRO A 55 3.49 3.10 8.59
C PRO A 55 2.14 3.82 8.46
N PRO A 56 1.88 4.87 9.25
CA PRO A 56 0.69 5.69 9.08
C PRO A 56 0.51 6.13 7.62
N GLY A 57 -0.68 5.90 7.05
CA GLY A 57 -0.99 6.26 5.68
C GLY A 57 -0.38 5.38 4.57
N ALA A 58 0.28 4.28 4.92
CA ALA A 58 0.84 3.36 3.92
C ALA A 58 -0.25 2.75 3.02
N VAL A 59 0.09 2.63 1.74
CA VAL A 59 -0.77 2.03 0.71
C VAL A 59 0.08 1.14 -0.18
N ASP A 60 -0.32 -0.11 -0.35
CA ASP A 60 0.30 -1.02 -1.30
C ASP A 60 -0.16 -0.74 -2.74
N PRO A 61 0.70 -0.91 -3.73
CA PRO A 61 0.27 -0.95 -5.11
C PRO A 61 -0.58 -2.20 -5.38
N VAL A 62 -1.37 -2.17 -6.44
CA VAL A 62 -2.14 -3.35 -6.90
C VAL A 62 -1.17 -4.46 -7.27
N HIS A 63 -1.39 -5.66 -6.74
CA HIS A 63 -0.47 -6.78 -6.88
C HIS A 63 -1.17 -8.14 -6.76
N ARG A 64 -0.43 -9.21 -7.07
CA ARG A 64 -0.80 -10.61 -6.85
C ARG A 64 0.25 -11.32 -6.00
N HIS A 65 -0.19 -12.36 -5.32
CA HIS A 65 0.68 -13.39 -4.78
C HIS A 65 0.47 -14.68 -5.58
N ARG A 66 1.54 -15.35 -6.03
CA ARG A 66 1.45 -16.74 -6.54
C ARG A 66 1.51 -17.72 -5.37
N ALA A 67 0.60 -17.54 -4.45
CA ALA A 67 0.57 -18.25 -3.18
C ALA A 67 -0.83 -18.25 -2.61
N ASP A 68 -1.13 -19.24 -1.77
CA ASP A 68 -2.20 -19.12 -0.79
C ASP A 68 -1.67 -18.27 0.36
N SER A 69 -2.28 -17.13 0.62
CA SER A 69 -1.83 -16.14 1.59
C SER A 69 -2.83 -16.02 2.74
N PHE A 70 -2.35 -16.27 3.95
CA PHE A 70 -3.15 -16.20 5.17
C PHE A 70 -2.64 -15.04 6.02
N ILE A 71 -3.47 -14.02 6.18
CA ILE A 71 -3.16 -12.79 6.91
C ILE A 71 -3.74 -12.87 8.32
N TYR A 72 -2.97 -12.44 9.33
CA TYR A 72 -3.40 -12.31 10.71
C TYR A 72 -2.92 -10.97 11.28
N VAL A 73 -3.87 -10.13 11.71
CA VAL A 73 -3.56 -8.79 12.23
C VAL A 73 -3.07 -8.86 13.67
N LEU A 74 -1.93 -8.21 13.93
CA LEU A 74 -1.29 -8.15 15.25
C LEU A 74 -1.57 -6.83 15.96
N GLU A 75 -1.42 -5.71 15.25
CA GLU A 75 -1.52 -4.35 15.78
C GLU A 75 -2.15 -3.40 14.78
N GLY A 76 -2.87 -2.40 15.29
CA GLY A 76 -3.53 -1.39 14.45
C GLY A 76 -4.67 -1.96 13.63
N SER A 77 -5.00 -1.31 12.52
CA SER A 77 -6.07 -1.75 11.61
C SER A 77 -5.63 -1.61 10.16
N ILE A 78 -5.97 -2.59 9.36
CA ILE A 78 -5.67 -2.62 7.92
C ILE A 78 -6.94 -2.76 7.10
N VAL A 79 -6.91 -2.24 5.89
CA VAL A 79 -8.01 -2.39 4.93
C VAL A 79 -7.53 -3.25 3.78
N MET A 80 -8.30 -4.28 3.46
CA MET A 80 -7.99 -5.28 2.45
C MET A 80 -9.14 -5.48 1.47
N GLN A 81 -8.82 -5.71 0.19
CA GLN A 81 -9.76 -6.11 -0.83
C GLN A 81 -9.07 -6.90 -1.93
N VAL A 82 -9.68 -7.98 -2.35
CA VAL A 82 -9.39 -8.64 -3.63
C VAL A 82 -10.44 -8.26 -4.67
N GLN A 83 -10.07 -8.27 -5.95
CA GLN A 83 -10.98 -7.94 -7.05
C GLN A 83 -12.24 -8.81 -7.01
N GLY A 84 -13.41 -8.18 -7.10
CA GLY A 84 -14.71 -8.85 -7.01
C GLY A 84 -15.20 -9.10 -5.58
N GLY A 85 -14.35 -8.90 -4.57
CA GLY A 85 -14.70 -8.97 -3.16
C GLY A 85 -15.09 -7.62 -2.57
N LYS A 86 -15.54 -7.64 -1.31
CA LYS A 86 -15.81 -6.42 -0.54
C LYS A 86 -14.53 -5.91 0.09
N GLU A 87 -14.43 -4.59 0.20
CA GLU A 87 -13.43 -3.95 1.06
C GLU A 87 -13.77 -4.24 2.53
N VAL A 88 -12.79 -4.70 3.28
CA VAL A 88 -12.94 -5.03 4.71
C VAL A 88 -11.87 -4.33 5.53
N THR A 89 -12.26 -3.84 6.70
CA THR A 89 -11.33 -3.35 7.72
C THR A 89 -11.12 -4.43 8.75
N LEU A 90 -9.85 -4.78 9.00
CA LEU A 90 -9.43 -5.82 9.92
C LEU A 90 -8.70 -5.21 11.11
N THR A 91 -9.04 -5.71 12.30
CA THR A 91 -8.44 -5.32 13.58
C THR A 91 -7.67 -6.48 14.20
N PRO A 92 -6.87 -6.29 15.26
CA PRO A 92 -6.07 -7.36 15.89
C PRO A 92 -6.88 -8.61 16.17
N GLY A 93 -6.32 -9.78 15.78
CA GLY A 93 -6.96 -11.08 15.91
C GLY A 93 -7.83 -11.49 14.73
N GLN A 94 -8.07 -10.60 13.77
CA GLN A 94 -8.84 -10.91 12.56
C GLN A 94 -7.93 -11.39 11.43
N THR A 95 -8.52 -12.15 10.50
CA THR A 95 -7.83 -12.81 9.42
C THR A 95 -8.39 -12.42 8.06
N PHE A 96 -7.55 -12.58 7.04
CA PHE A 96 -7.94 -12.43 5.63
C PHE A 96 -7.24 -13.50 4.80
N TYR A 97 -7.85 -13.91 3.72
CA TYR A 97 -7.28 -14.88 2.79
C TYR A 97 -7.22 -14.29 1.38
N GLU A 98 -6.11 -14.53 0.70
CA GLU A 98 -5.91 -14.25 -0.72
C GLU A 98 -5.43 -15.53 -1.41
N GLY A 99 -6.12 -15.91 -2.49
CA GLY A 99 -5.74 -17.05 -3.30
C GLY A 99 -4.64 -16.73 -4.31
N PRO A 100 -4.05 -17.77 -4.95
CA PRO A 100 -2.90 -17.60 -5.85
C PRO A 100 -3.20 -16.82 -7.15
N ASN A 101 -4.47 -16.64 -7.48
CA ASN A 101 -4.93 -15.90 -8.67
C ASN A 101 -5.66 -14.61 -8.31
N ASP A 102 -5.82 -14.29 -7.04
CA ASP A 102 -6.53 -13.10 -6.60
C ASP A 102 -5.70 -11.85 -6.90
N LEU A 103 -6.36 -10.83 -7.43
CA LEU A 103 -5.80 -9.50 -7.57
C LEU A 103 -6.08 -8.71 -6.30
N HIS A 104 -5.05 -8.40 -5.54
CA HIS A 104 -5.14 -7.57 -4.35
C HIS A 104 -5.23 -6.10 -4.77
N THR A 105 -6.43 -5.55 -4.71
CA THR A 105 -6.75 -4.21 -5.21
C THR A 105 -6.64 -3.13 -4.14
N VAL A 106 -6.83 -3.49 -2.86
CA VAL A 106 -6.66 -2.59 -1.72
C VAL A 106 -5.89 -3.30 -0.62
N GLY A 107 -4.73 -2.75 -0.29
CA GLY A 107 -3.93 -3.06 0.89
C GLY A 107 -3.43 -1.74 1.48
N ARG A 108 -3.91 -1.36 2.65
CA ARG A 108 -3.50 -0.09 3.26
C ARG A 108 -3.66 -0.08 4.77
N ASN A 109 -2.92 0.81 5.43
CA ASN A 109 -3.20 1.18 6.80
C ASN A 109 -4.57 1.90 6.86
N ALA A 110 -5.42 1.52 7.79
CA ALA A 110 -6.69 2.22 8.01
C ALA A 110 -6.48 3.60 8.67
N SER A 111 -5.32 3.83 9.30
CA SER A 111 -4.97 5.05 10.03
C SER A 111 -3.94 5.89 9.31
N GLN A 112 -4.10 7.21 9.40
CA GLN A 112 -3.11 8.20 8.95
C GLN A 112 -2.13 8.60 10.07
N THR A 113 -2.34 8.12 11.30
CA THR A 113 -1.58 8.56 12.48
C THR A 113 -0.96 7.43 13.29
N GLN A 114 -1.45 6.20 13.15
CA GLN A 114 -1.00 5.03 13.90
C GLN A 114 -0.47 3.96 12.93
N PRO A 115 0.62 3.24 13.27
CA PRO A 115 1.08 2.12 12.48
C PRO A 115 0.14 0.91 12.61
N ALA A 116 0.24 -0.01 11.66
CA ALA A 116 -0.40 -1.32 11.75
C ALA A 116 0.61 -2.41 11.44
N LYS A 117 0.40 -3.61 12.00
CA LYS A 117 1.28 -4.76 11.83
C LYS A 117 0.48 -6.04 11.70
N PHE A 118 0.88 -6.89 10.78
CA PHE A 118 0.26 -8.19 10.55
C PHE A 118 1.29 -9.22 10.11
N THR A 119 0.96 -10.49 10.25
CA THR A 119 1.73 -11.58 9.67
C THR A 119 1.02 -12.09 8.42
N VAL A 120 1.81 -12.61 7.49
CA VAL A 120 1.32 -13.35 6.34
C VAL A 120 2.05 -14.69 6.27
N LEU A 121 1.29 -15.78 6.23
CA LEU A 121 1.79 -17.10 5.86
C LEU A 121 1.46 -17.33 4.39
N LEU A 122 2.49 -17.56 3.56
CA LEU A 122 2.34 -17.85 2.15
C LEU A 122 2.73 -19.31 1.87
N LEU A 123 1.81 -20.06 1.31
CA LEU A 123 2.09 -21.39 0.77
C LEU A 123 2.31 -21.27 -0.73
N LYS A 124 3.52 -21.55 -1.21
CA LYS A 124 3.95 -21.22 -2.57
C LYS A 124 4.95 -22.20 -3.15
N ASP A 125 5.17 -22.14 -4.45
CA ASP A 125 6.30 -22.82 -5.08
C ASP A 125 7.63 -22.20 -4.59
N ARG A 126 8.65 -23.01 -4.34
CA ARG A 126 9.94 -22.59 -3.77
C ARG A 126 10.59 -21.43 -4.49
N ASN A 127 10.54 -21.39 -5.80
CA ASN A 127 11.22 -20.39 -6.62
C ASN A 127 10.26 -19.30 -7.14
N ALA A 128 8.98 -19.32 -6.76
CA ALA A 128 8.03 -18.31 -7.21
C ALA A 128 8.20 -17.02 -6.40
N PRO A 129 8.13 -15.85 -7.05
CA PRO A 129 8.05 -14.58 -6.34
C PRO A 129 6.72 -14.54 -5.55
N PHE A 130 6.75 -13.95 -4.37
CA PHE A 130 5.53 -13.83 -3.55
C PHE A 130 4.78 -12.51 -3.78
N PHE A 131 5.39 -11.57 -4.47
CA PHE A 131 4.80 -10.26 -4.75
C PHE A 131 5.02 -9.91 -6.22
N ILE A 132 3.93 -9.70 -6.96
CA ILE A 132 3.94 -9.42 -8.40
C ILE A 132 3.10 -8.17 -8.64
N LEU A 133 3.75 -7.10 -9.05
CA LEU A 133 3.07 -5.86 -9.43
C LEU A 133 2.21 -6.07 -10.68
N GLU A 134 1.02 -5.49 -10.66
CA GLU A 134 0.12 -5.40 -11.81
C GLU A 134 0.12 -3.96 -12.33
N HIS A 135 0.21 -3.82 -13.66
CA HIS A 135 0.28 -2.54 -14.37
C HIS A 135 -0.99 -2.28 -15.18
#